data_0f0595b6bf5fb36abdded2e6dcef578b
#
_entry.id   0f0595b6bf5fb36abdded2e6dcef578b
#
_cell.length_a   1.000
_cell.length_b   1.000
_cell.length_c   1.000
_cell.angle_alpha   90.00
_cell.angle_beta   90.00
_cell.angle_gamma   90.00
#
_symmetry.space_group_name_H-M   'P 1'
#
loop_
_entity.id
_entity.type
_entity.pdbx_description
1 polymer ?
#
loop_
_entity_poly.entity_id
_entity_poly.type
_entity_poly.pdbx_seq_one_letter_code
_entity_poly.pdbx_strand_id
1 'polypeptide(L)'
;MIRVKNDRVIITSDRGAVGIAADVALVLRAARKHIAKLTDKHTADTFIKQAVDMIDSDLDAEGIRMFFEGVAIICEQTNEDISKGRK
;
A
#
# COMPACT_ATOMS: atom_id res chain seq x y z
N MET A 1 3.73 17.13 5.54
CA MET A 1 2.48 16.39 5.73
C MET A 1 1.91 15.96 4.41
N ILE A 2 1.44 14.72 4.33
CA ILE A 2 0.80 14.17 3.13
C ILE A 2 -0.66 13.90 3.44
N ARG A 3 -1.54 14.37 2.58
CA ARG A 3 -2.98 14.21 2.76
C ARG A 3 -3.61 13.76 1.45
N VAL A 4 -4.44 12.75 1.51
CA VAL A 4 -5.21 12.26 0.35
C VAL A 4 -6.69 12.55 0.60
N LYS A 5 -7.31 13.27 -0.31
CA LYS A 5 -8.72 13.63 -0.21
C LYS A 5 -9.34 13.71 -1.61
N ASN A 6 -10.42 12.97 -1.83
CA ASN A 6 -11.13 12.97 -3.12
C ASN A 6 -10.19 12.71 -4.31
N ASP A 7 -9.32 11.73 -4.17
CA ASP A 7 -8.34 11.33 -5.18
C ASP A 7 -7.27 12.39 -5.49
N ARG A 8 -7.19 13.42 -4.65
CA ARG A 8 -6.13 14.42 -4.71
C ARG A 8 -5.12 14.17 -3.60
N VAL A 9 -3.86 14.35 -3.94
CA VAL A 9 -2.79 14.27 -2.95
C VAL A 9 -2.27 15.67 -2.69
N ILE A 10 -2.29 16.07 -1.43
CA ILE A 10 -1.76 17.37 -1.00
C ILE A 10 -0.49 17.10 -0.21
N ILE A 11 0.60 17.66 -0.68
CA ILE A 11 1.92 17.49 -0.03
C ILE A 11 2.38 18.85 0.43
N THR A 12 2.57 19.01 1.73
CA THR A 12 3.17 20.21 2.32
C THR A 12 4.39 19.81 3.13
N SER A 13 5.49 20.51 2.92
CA SER A 13 6.72 20.24 3.64
C SER A 13 7.56 21.51 3.79
N ASP A 14 7.98 21.79 5.02
CA ASP A 14 8.90 22.89 5.34
C ASP A 14 10.35 22.51 5.09
N ARG A 15 10.63 21.23 4.83
CA ARG A 15 12.00 20.71 4.72
C ARG A 15 12.38 20.32 3.29
N GLY A 16 11.59 20.74 2.31
CA GLY A 16 11.86 20.44 0.91
C GLY A 16 11.80 18.95 0.59
N ALA A 17 12.61 18.52 -0.37
CA ALA A 17 12.59 17.14 -0.87
C ALA A 17 12.88 16.10 0.22
N VAL A 18 13.82 16.40 1.12
CA VAL A 18 14.15 15.48 2.21
C VAL A 18 12.97 15.28 3.15
N GLY A 19 12.28 16.37 3.49
CA GLY A 19 11.10 16.30 4.34
C GLY A 19 9.96 15.51 3.69
N ILE A 20 9.75 15.73 2.40
CA ILE A 20 8.73 14.98 1.66
C ILE A 20 9.06 13.48 1.66
N ALA A 21 10.30 13.11 1.37
CA ALA A 21 10.71 11.72 1.35
C ALA A 21 10.55 11.06 2.74
N ALA A 22 10.91 11.78 3.80
CA ALA A 22 10.73 11.28 5.16
C ALA A 22 9.25 11.06 5.50
N ASP A 23 8.39 12.00 5.11
CA ASP A 23 6.96 11.88 5.33
C ASP A 23 6.37 10.69 4.59
N VAL A 24 6.80 10.45 3.35
CA VAL A 24 6.36 9.29 2.57
C VAL A 24 6.75 8.00 3.28
N ALA A 25 7.98 7.90 3.77
CA ALA A 25 8.43 6.71 4.50
C ALA A 25 7.60 6.47 5.76
N LEU A 26 7.27 7.54 6.49
CA LEU A 26 6.43 7.42 7.70
C LEU A 26 5.01 6.97 7.36
N VAL A 27 4.44 7.51 6.28
CA VAL A 27 3.11 7.10 5.81
C VAL A 27 3.11 5.63 5.43
N LEU A 28 4.10 5.18 4.67
CA LEU A 28 4.20 3.78 4.25
C LEU A 28 4.36 2.85 5.46
N ARG A 29 5.17 3.24 6.43
CA ARG A 29 5.35 2.45 7.65
C ARG A 29 4.05 2.33 8.44
N ALA A 30 3.34 3.42 8.62
CA ALA A 30 2.06 3.42 9.32
C ALA A 30 1.01 2.62 8.57
N ALA A 31 0.96 2.77 7.25
CA ALA A 31 0.04 2.01 6.40
C ALA A 31 0.30 0.51 6.50
N ARG A 32 1.57 0.09 6.48
CA ARG A 32 1.91 -1.32 6.61
C ARG A 32 1.40 -1.90 7.92
N LYS A 33 1.62 -1.20 9.04
CA LYS A 33 1.13 -1.64 10.35
C LYS A 33 -0.38 -1.77 10.38
N HIS A 34 -1.08 -0.80 9.80
CA HIS A 34 -2.53 -0.79 9.80
C HIS A 34 -3.10 -1.93 8.94
N ILE A 35 -2.55 -2.11 7.76
CA ILE A 35 -2.96 -3.20 6.86
C ILE A 35 -2.69 -4.55 7.51
N ALA A 36 -1.56 -4.71 8.20
CA ALA A 36 -1.25 -5.96 8.90
C ALA A 36 -2.26 -6.29 9.99
N LYS A 37 -2.81 -5.27 10.66
CA LYS A 37 -3.87 -5.47 11.65
C LYS A 37 -5.19 -5.90 11.02
N LEU A 38 -5.47 -5.42 9.81
CA LEU A 38 -6.70 -5.76 9.09
C LEU A 38 -6.60 -7.10 8.36
N THR A 39 -5.40 -7.52 8.04
CA THR A 39 -5.13 -8.74 7.28
C THR A 39 -4.06 -9.58 7.98
N ASP A 40 -2.84 -9.58 7.44
CA ASP A 40 -1.68 -10.23 8.03
C ASP A 40 -0.41 -9.53 7.53
N LYS A 41 0.72 -9.94 8.08
CA LYS A 41 2.02 -9.34 7.75
C LYS A 41 2.38 -9.55 6.28
N HIS A 42 2.15 -10.73 5.76
CA HIS A 42 2.47 -11.05 4.37
C HIS A 42 1.70 -10.16 3.40
N THR A 43 0.39 -10.02 3.62
CA THR A 43 -0.47 -9.16 2.79
C THR A 43 -0.03 -7.70 2.89
N ALA A 44 0.29 -7.23 4.10
CA ALA A 44 0.76 -5.85 4.28
C ALA A 44 2.05 -5.60 3.53
N ASP A 45 3.02 -6.51 3.62
CA ASP A 45 4.31 -6.37 2.91
C ASP A 45 4.09 -6.37 1.40
N THR A 46 3.21 -7.23 0.90
CA THR A 46 2.86 -7.30 -0.52
C THR A 46 2.23 -6.00 -0.99
N PHE A 47 1.26 -5.46 -0.23
CA PHE A 47 0.59 -4.21 -0.59
C PHE A 47 1.56 -3.05 -0.65
N ILE A 48 2.46 -2.93 0.32
CA ILE A 48 3.43 -1.83 0.35
C ILE A 48 4.40 -1.95 -0.83
N LYS A 49 4.86 -3.15 -1.13
CA LYS A 49 5.73 -3.38 -2.27
C LYS A 49 5.06 -2.99 -3.58
N GLN A 50 3.80 -3.38 -3.76
CA GLN A 50 3.04 -3.03 -4.95
C GLN A 50 2.76 -1.53 -5.02
N ALA A 51 2.53 -0.88 -3.88
CA ALA A 51 2.33 0.56 -3.84
C ALA A 51 3.56 1.30 -4.36
N VAL A 52 4.76 0.85 -3.97
CA VAL A 52 6.01 1.43 -4.47
C VAL A 52 6.14 1.20 -5.98
N ASP A 53 5.80 0.00 -6.45
CA ASP A 53 5.85 -0.33 -7.88
C ASP A 53 4.87 0.51 -8.70
N MET A 54 3.78 0.98 -8.09
CA MET A 54 2.77 1.81 -8.77
C MET A 54 3.28 3.23 -9.09
N ILE A 55 4.43 3.63 -8.56
CA ILE A 55 4.99 4.97 -8.83
C ILE A 55 5.17 5.21 -10.32
N ASP A 56 5.54 4.19 -11.07
CA ASP A 56 5.77 4.29 -12.51
C ASP A 56 4.54 3.92 -13.34
N SER A 57 3.41 3.72 -12.69
CA SER A 57 2.16 3.34 -13.36
C SER A 57 1.44 4.56 -13.92
N ASP A 58 0.77 4.39 -15.06
CA ASP A 58 -0.09 5.41 -15.65
C ASP A 58 -1.54 5.31 -15.16
N LEU A 59 -1.82 4.43 -14.22
CA LEU A 59 -3.18 4.24 -13.71
C LEU A 59 -3.64 5.45 -12.90
N ASP A 60 -4.92 5.81 -13.05
CA ASP A 60 -5.54 6.81 -12.19
C ASP A 60 -5.90 6.18 -10.83
N ALA A 61 -6.49 6.98 -9.94
CA ALA A 61 -6.81 6.52 -8.59
C ALA A 61 -7.73 5.31 -8.59
N GLU A 62 -8.73 5.28 -9.48
CA GLU A 62 -9.65 4.15 -9.57
C GLU A 62 -8.94 2.89 -10.08
N GLY A 63 -8.10 3.04 -11.10
CA GLY A 63 -7.32 1.91 -11.63
C GLY A 63 -6.39 1.32 -10.58
N ILE A 64 -5.76 2.16 -9.77
CA ILE A 64 -4.91 1.71 -8.67
C ILE A 64 -5.73 0.94 -7.63
N ARG A 65 -6.92 1.44 -7.27
CA ARG A 65 -7.80 0.73 -6.34
C ARG A 65 -8.18 -0.65 -6.86
N MET A 66 -8.58 -0.73 -8.13
CA MET A 66 -8.95 -2.00 -8.76
C MET A 66 -7.78 -2.97 -8.78
N PHE A 67 -6.57 -2.46 -9.03
CA PHE A 67 -5.37 -3.28 -8.98
C PHE A 67 -5.19 -3.90 -7.59
N PHE A 68 -5.33 -3.10 -6.53
CA PHE A 68 -5.18 -3.61 -5.16
C PHE A 68 -6.29 -4.57 -4.76
N GLU A 69 -7.49 -4.40 -5.28
CA GLU A 69 -8.56 -5.39 -5.06
C GLU A 69 -8.16 -6.75 -5.63
N GLY A 70 -7.56 -6.77 -6.83
CA GLY A 70 -7.03 -7.99 -7.42
C GLY A 70 -5.91 -8.61 -6.60
N VAL A 71 -4.98 -7.79 -6.11
CA VAL A 71 -3.89 -8.25 -5.25
C VAL A 71 -4.42 -8.85 -3.95
N ALA A 72 -5.45 -8.24 -3.37
CA ALA A 72 -6.07 -8.75 -2.15
C ALA A 72 -6.66 -10.15 -2.36
N ILE A 73 -7.33 -10.38 -3.48
CA ILE A 73 -7.89 -11.70 -3.81
C ILE A 73 -6.77 -12.72 -3.94
N ILE A 74 -5.69 -12.39 -4.62
CA ILE A 74 -4.55 -13.28 -4.79
C ILE A 74 -3.90 -13.63 -3.45
N CYS A 75 -3.70 -12.65 -2.57
CA CYS A 75 -3.14 -12.87 -1.24
C CYS A 75 -4.02 -13.78 -0.40
N GLU A 76 -5.33 -13.60 -0.47
CA GLU A 76 -6.30 -14.41 0.24
C GLU A 76 -6.26 -15.86 -0.22
N GLN A 77 -6.23 -16.07 -1.53
CA GLN A 77 -6.13 -17.41 -2.12
C GLN A 77 -4.82 -18.10 -1.74
N THR A 78 -3.71 -17.37 -1.75
CA THR A 78 -2.40 -17.90 -1.36
C THR A 78 -2.41 -18.35 0.09
N ASN A 79 -3.01 -17.57 0.98
CA ASN A 79 -3.11 -17.94 2.40
C ASN A 79 -3.96 -19.19 2.60
N GLU A 80 -5.06 -19.34 1.86
CA GLU A 80 -5.89 -20.54 1.91
C GLU A 80 -5.11 -21.76 1.43
N ASP A 81 -4.39 -21.63 0.34
CA ASP A 81 -3.61 -22.73 -0.21
C ASP A 81 -2.50 -23.17 0.76
N ILE A 82 -1.84 -22.22 1.42
CA ILE A 82 -0.83 -22.52 2.43
C ILE A 82 -1.47 -23.26 3.60
N SER A 83 -2.64 -22.80 4.07
CA SER A 83 -3.34 -23.45 5.18
C SER A 83 -3.74 -24.88 4.83
N LYS A 84 -4.22 -25.11 3.62
CA LYS A 84 -4.61 -26.45 3.15
C LYS A 84 -3.40 -27.35 2.97
N GLY A 85 -2.26 -26.79 2.58
CA GLY A 85 -1.03 -27.54 2.35
C GLY A 85 -0.34 -28.01 3.61
N ARG A 86 -0.77 -27.56 4.77
CA ARG A 86 -0.13 -27.87 6.06
C ARG A 86 -0.72 -29.06 6.80
N LYS A 87 -1.45 -29.84 6.15
CA LYS A 87 -2.03 -31.00 6.82
C LYS A 87 -0.99 -31.99 7.36
#